data_a86d35cab152c483175c8a707286e601
#
_entry.id   a86d35cab152c483175c8a707286e601
#
_cell.length_a   1.000
_cell.length_b   1.000
_cell.length_c   1.000
_cell.angle_alpha   90.00
_cell.angle_beta   90.00
_cell.angle_gamma   90.00
#
_symmetry.space_group_name_H-M   'P 1'
#
loop_
_entity.id
_entity.type
_entity.pdbx_description
1 polymer ?
#
loop_
_entity_poly.entity_id
_entity_poly.type
_entity_poly.pdbx_seq_one_letter_code
_entity_poly.pdbx_strand_id
1 'polypeptide(L)'
;LTLTDIEKRPEVTEVKTSYAYIAVRYKVRKLSGSAPEHGICFNDNGDPSVNDIKVLGPELRAGTEILQVVPNAYLEDGKEYNMSVFVKDGNDYHYSEPQTVKLEAQPDAIDLVWEKQAYEAEGVEVFKTTSQLDGRNFNAWYAIADPAVVDFRVMYPEKVGSKKAVASQAEEAGDCLALINGAIYGNYNIGVIITEGEMTQQWHG
;
A
#
# COMPACT_ATOMS: atom_id res chain seq x y z
N LEU A 1 22.51 16.86 25.75
CA LEU A 1 21.38 15.92 25.82
C LEU A 1 21.06 15.71 27.28
N THR A 2 19.87 16.13 27.71
CA THR A 2 19.39 15.86 29.07
C THR A 2 18.77 14.46 29.12
N LEU A 3 18.68 13.85 30.31
CA LEU A 3 17.97 12.58 30.51
C LEU A 3 16.52 12.65 29.98
N THR A 4 15.89 13.83 30.09
CA THR A 4 14.53 14.11 29.62
C THR A 4 14.41 14.03 28.10
N ASP A 5 15.47 14.41 27.35
CA ASP A 5 15.46 14.36 25.88
C ASP A 5 15.54 12.92 25.37
N ILE A 6 16.30 12.07 26.06
CA ILE A 6 16.42 10.64 25.71
C ILE A 6 15.09 9.92 25.94
N GLU A 7 14.36 10.26 27.00
CA GLU A 7 13.06 9.64 27.29
C GLU A 7 11.96 9.98 26.29
N LYS A 8 12.08 11.10 25.56
CA LYS A 8 11.10 11.53 24.55
C LYS A 8 11.37 11.00 23.16
N ARG A 9 12.56 10.44 22.92
CA ARG A 9 12.91 9.91 21.60
C ARG A 9 12.04 8.71 21.21
N PRO A 10 11.57 8.66 19.97
CA PRO A 10 10.94 7.45 19.44
C PRO A 10 11.96 6.32 19.35
N GLU A 11 11.49 5.10 19.55
CA GLU A 11 12.28 3.87 19.50
C GLU A 11 11.95 3.11 18.23
N VAL A 12 12.91 2.95 17.33
CA VAL A 12 12.77 2.10 16.14
C VAL A 12 13.01 0.65 16.57
N THR A 13 12.04 -0.23 16.31
CA THR A 13 12.11 -1.65 16.70
C THR A 13 12.40 -2.57 15.52
N GLU A 14 12.03 -2.19 14.31
CA GLU A 14 12.29 -2.97 13.10
C GLU A 14 12.33 -2.06 11.87
N VAL A 15 13.25 -2.33 10.94
CA VAL A 15 13.26 -1.73 9.59
C VAL A 15 13.34 -2.86 8.57
N LYS A 16 12.46 -2.82 7.59
CA LYS A 16 12.47 -3.71 6.41
C LYS A 16 12.48 -2.90 5.15
N THR A 17 13.34 -3.25 4.23
CA THR A 17 13.44 -2.64 2.91
C THR A 17 12.98 -3.61 1.84
N SER A 18 12.44 -3.07 0.77
CA SER A 18 12.16 -3.76 -0.48
C SER A 18 12.37 -2.78 -1.64
N TYR A 19 12.19 -3.22 -2.87
CA TYR A 19 12.23 -2.33 -4.02
C TYR A 19 11.03 -1.36 -4.07
N ALA A 20 9.93 -1.70 -3.41
CA ALA A 20 8.69 -0.94 -3.48
C ALA A 20 8.45 -0.03 -2.27
N TYR A 21 9.09 -0.31 -1.13
CA TYR A 21 8.83 0.41 0.12
C TYR A 21 9.93 0.21 1.16
N ILE A 22 9.92 1.09 2.16
CA ILE A 22 10.57 0.89 3.45
C ILE A 22 9.49 0.80 4.52
N ALA A 23 9.46 -0.31 5.27
CA ALA A 23 8.55 -0.51 6.38
C ALA A 23 9.30 -0.35 7.71
N VAL A 24 8.81 0.52 8.56
CA VAL A 24 9.43 0.83 9.85
C VAL A 24 8.44 0.57 10.97
N ARG A 25 8.85 -0.24 11.94
CA ARG A 25 8.14 -0.37 13.21
C ARG A 25 8.82 0.49 14.26
N TYR A 26 8.04 1.25 14.98
CA TYR A 26 8.55 2.12 16.03
C TYR A 26 7.52 2.36 17.12
N LYS A 27 8.01 2.79 18.27
CA LYS A 27 7.21 3.18 19.42
C LYS A 27 7.39 4.66 19.67
N VAL A 28 6.28 5.35 19.89
CA VAL A 28 6.28 6.72 20.42
C VAL A 28 5.85 6.68 21.85
N ARG A 29 6.68 7.18 22.74
CA ARG A 29 6.33 7.28 24.15
C ARG A 29 5.21 8.31 24.33
N LYS A 30 4.34 8.08 25.29
CA LYS A 30 3.23 8.99 25.59
C LYS A 30 3.78 10.35 26.00
N LEU A 31 3.58 11.34 25.16
CA LEU A 31 3.84 12.73 25.44
C LEU A 31 2.59 13.34 26.09
N SER A 32 2.75 14.41 26.85
CA SER A 32 1.65 15.11 27.50
C SER A 32 0.83 15.87 26.45
N GLY A 33 -0.42 15.48 26.22
CA GLY A 33 -1.33 16.22 25.31
C GLY A 33 -2.08 15.36 24.31
N SER A 34 -2.60 16.00 23.26
CA SER A 34 -3.20 15.37 22.09
C SER A 34 -2.16 14.52 21.34
N ALA A 35 -2.60 13.57 20.54
CA ALA A 35 -1.73 12.73 19.72
C ALA A 35 -0.69 13.60 18.96
N PRO A 36 0.61 13.44 19.20
CA PRO A 36 1.63 14.29 18.59
C PRO A 36 1.75 13.98 17.08
N GLU A 37 2.12 15.00 16.31
CA GLU A 37 2.60 14.77 14.95
C GLU A 37 3.85 13.89 15.00
N HIS A 38 3.90 12.86 14.20
CA HIS A 38 5.05 11.97 14.10
C HIS A 38 5.19 11.44 12.67
N GLY A 39 6.31 10.79 12.40
CA GLY A 39 6.59 10.21 11.10
C GLY A 39 8.05 9.86 10.91
N ILE A 40 8.46 9.77 9.66
CA ILE A 40 9.82 9.40 9.27
C ILE A 40 10.40 10.50 8.40
N CYS A 41 11.67 10.84 8.64
CA CYS A 41 12.44 11.72 7.78
C CYS A 41 13.60 10.95 7.16
N PHE A 42 14.02 11.39 5.96
CA PHE A 42 15.16 10.85 5.23
C PHE A 42 16.05 11.99 4.76
N ASN A 43 17.36 11.78 4.83
CA ASN A 43 18.37 12.67 4.29
C ASN A 43 19.51 11.84 3.67
N ASP A 44 20.01 12.24 2.51
CA ASP A 44 21.12 11.57 1.84
C ASP A 44 22.50 12.07 2.27
N ASN A 45 22.55 13.13 3.09
CA ASN A 45 23.80 13.75 3.49
C ASN A 45 23.70 14.35 4.90
N GLY A 46 23.68 13.51 5.92
CA GLY A 46 23.69 13.92 7.32
C GLY A 46 22.51 13.36 8.12
N ASP A 47 22.27 13.94 9.29
CA ASP A 47 21.18 13.54 10.17
C ASP A 47 19.85 14.03 9.62
N PRO A 48 18.83 13.13 9.48
CA PRO A 48 17.53 13.51 8.97
C PRO A 48 16.76 14.44 9.91
N SER A 49 16.06 15.39 9.34
CA SER A 49 15.22 16.33 10.05
C SER A 49 13.85 16.50 9.36
N VAL A 50 12.92 17.16 10.03
CA VAL A 50 11.59 17.48 9.45
C VAL A 50 11.64 18.47 8.28
N ASN A 51 12.82 19.07 8.01
CA ASN A 51 13.05 19.95 6.88
C ASN A 51 13.52 19.22 5.61
N ASP A 52 13.83 17.92 5.74
CA ASP A 52 14.24 17.04 4.65
C ASP A 52 13.03 16.30 4.07
N ILE A 53 13.24 15.15 3.43
CA ILE A 53 12.12 14.30 3.01
C ILE A 53 11.36 13.85 4.24
N LYS A 54 10.11 14.31 4.38
CA LYS A 54 9.27 14.02 5.54
C LYS A 54 8.01 13.27 5.12
N VAL A 55 7.75 12.13 5.76
CA VAL A 55 6.54 11.32 5.57
C VAL A 55 5.82 11.21 6.92
N LEU A 56 4.63 11.78 6.98
CA LEU A 56 3.81 11.75 8.20
C LEU A 56 3.34 10.33 8.50
N GLY A 57 3.32 9.99 9.78
CA GLY A 57 2.83 8.71 10.28
C GLY A 57 1.31 8.63 10.35
N PRO A 58 0.76 7.42 10.51
CA PRO A 58 -0.66 7.22 10.72
C PRO A 58 -1.10 7.81 12.08
N GLU A 59 -2.40 7.95 12.28
CA GLU A 59 -2.93 8.43 13.55
C GLU A 59 -2.48 7.56 14.74
N LEU A 60 -1.94 8.22 15.79
CA LEU A 60 -1.45 7.53 16.98
C LEU A 60 -2.60 7.00 17.82
N ARG A 61 -2.61 5.70 18.05
CA ARG A 61 -3.43 5.06 19.08
C ARG A 61 -2.55 4.83 20.31
N ALA A 62 -3.00 5.29 21.46
CA ALA A 62 -2.22 5.21 22.70
C ALA A 62 -1.68 3.81 22.99
N GLY A 63 -0.38 3.71 23.25
CA GLY A 63 0.29 2.50 23.75
C GLY A 63 0.62 1.43 22.71
N THR A 64 0.50 1.70 21.42
CA THR A 64 0.77 0.72 20.37
C THR A 64 2.09 0.97 19.63
N GLU A 65 2.73 -0.10 19.23
CA GLU A 65 3.79 -0.08 18.24
C GLU A 65 3.18 0.29 16.86
N ILE A 66 3.82 1.21 16.17
CA ILE A 66 3.37 1.73 14.89
C ILE A 66 4.12 1.02 13.79
N LEU A 67 3.40 0.56 12.77
CA LEU A 67 3.98 0.17 11.50
C LEU A 67 3.67 1.27 10.48
N GLN A 68 4.72 1.94 10.00
CA GLN A 68 4.61 2.90 8.91
C GLN A 68 5.30 2.35 7.66
N VAL A 69 4.61 2.38 6.53
CA VAL A 69 5.13 1.98 5.23
C VAL A 69 5.35 3.23 4.40
N VAL A 70 6.57 3.45 3.96
CA VAL A 70 6.98 4.55 3.09
C VAL A 70 7.15 4.00 1.67
N PRO A 71 6.32 4.39 0.71
CA PRO A 71 6.46 3.97 -0.69
C PRO A 71 7.76 4.48 -1.33
N ASN A 72 8.27 3.76 -2.32
CA ASN A 72 9.45 4.14 -3.09
C ASN A 72 9.35 5.51 -3.78
N ALA A 73 8.13 6.00 -4.04
CA ALA A 73 7.90 7.31 -4.65
C ALA A 73 8.51 8.50 -3.88
N TYR A 74 8.89 8.33 -2.63
CA TYR A 74 9.57 9.34 -1.82
C TYR A 74 11.09 9.30 -1.92
N LEU A 75 11.67 8.24 -2.48
CA LEU A 75 13.10 7.96 -2.46
C LEU A 75 13.59 7.60 -3.86
N GLU A 76 14.87 7.84 -4.13
CA GLU A 76 15.52 7.45 -5.38
C GLU A 76 16.04 6.00 -5.30
N ASP A 77 15.79 5.23 -6.35
CA ASP A 77 16.24 3.84 -6.45
C ASP A 77 17.77 3.73 -6.33
N GLY A 78 18.21 2.79 -5.51
CA GLY A 78 19.63 2.50 -5.33
C GLY A 78 20.42 3.53 -4.50
N LYS A 79 19.79 4.63 -4.09
CA LYS A 79 20.41 5.64 -3.23
C LYS A 79 20.30 5.26 -1.76
N GLU A 80 21.35 5.54 -1.01
CA GLU A 80 21.36 5.38 0.44
C GLU A 80 20.85 6.64 1.12
N TYR A 81 20.06 6.46 2.15
CA TYR A 81 19.53 7.52 2.99
C TYR A 81 19.79 7.21 4.46
N ASN A 82 20.05 8.22 5.22
CA ASN A 82 19.86 8.16 6.66
C ASN A 82 18.38 8.40 6.95
N MET A 83 17.81 7.62 7.84
CA MET A 83 16.41 7.65 8.24
C MET A 83 16.32 7.86 9.75
N SER A 84 15.45 8.75 10.18
CA SER A 84 15.05 8.88 11.59
C SER A 84 13.55 8.97 11.71
N VAL A 85 13.02 8.37 12.76
CA VAL A 85 11.64 8.61 13.19
C VAL A 85 11.62 9.90 13.99
N PHE A 86 10.64 10.76 13.77
CA PHE A 86 10.45 11.98 14.55
C PHE A 86 9.12 11.95 15.31
N VAL A 87 9.08 12.70 16.39
CA VAL A 87 7.86 13.03 17.14
C VAL A 87 7.92 14.49 17.55
N LYS A 88 6.79 15.19 17.44
CA LYS A 88 6.64 16.59 17.82
C LYS A 88 6.03 16.67 19.22
N ASP A 89 6.70 17.35 20.14
CA ASP A 89 6.22 17.65 21.49
C ASP A 89 6.16 19.17 21.70
N GLY A 90 4.97 19.74 21.59
CA GLY A 90 4.80 21.19 21.57
C GLY A 90 5.43 21.81 20.32
N ASN A 91 6.49 22.59 20.51
CA ASN A 91 7.28 23.19 19.42
C ASN A 91 8.56 22.43 19.09
N ASP A 92 8.91 21.43 19.87
CA ASP A 92 10.17 20.70 19.76
C ASP A 92 9.97 19.38 18.99
N TYR A 93 11.02 18.98 18.26
CA TYR A 93 11.08 17.69 17.57
C TYR A 93 12.14 16.82 18.23
N HIS A 94 11.74 15.58 18.51
CA HIS A 94 12.63 14.54 19.03
C HIS A 94 12.79 13.46 17.97
N TYR A 95 14.02 13.01 17.75
CA TYR A 95 14.37 12.05 16.69
C TYR A 95 14.95 10.77 17.28
N SER A 96 14.66 9.64 16.65
CA SER A 96 15.39 8.39 16.91
C SER A 96 16.86 8.52 16.48
N GLU A 97 17.70 7.59 16.91
CA GLU A 97 19.04 7.46 16.32
C GLU A 97 18.88 7.19 14.79
N PRO A 98 19.72 7.85 13.97
CA PRO A 98 19.69 7.64 12.52
C PRO A 98 20.05 6.20 12.15
N GLN A 99 19.40 5.67 11.13
CA GLN A 99 19.72 4.37 10.54
C GLN A 99 19.89 4.53 9.03
N THR A 100 20.92 3.91 8.48
CA THR A 100 21.10 3.90 7.02
C THR A 100 20.14 2.91 6.39
N VAL A 101 19.40 3.35 5.39
CA VAL A 101 18.43 2.56 4.63
C VAL A 101 18.64 2.74 3.14
N LYS A 102 18.28 1.73 2.38
CA LYS A 102 18.34 1.74 0.93
C LYS A 102 17.19 0.90 0.39
N LEU A 103 16.51 1.37 -0.65
CA LEU A 103 15.59 0.51 -1.39
C LEU A 103 16.38 -0.63 -2.03
N GLU A 104 15.84 -1.83 -1.98
CA GLU A 104 16.39 -2.95 -2.75
C GLU A 104 16.31 -2.63 -4.25
N ALA A 105 17.17 -3.24 -5.02
CA ALA A 105 17.09 -3.11 -6.47
C ALA A 105 15.74 -3.67 -6.96
N GLN A 106 15.13 -2.94 -7.89
CA GLN A 106 13.95 -3.49 -8.55
C GLN A 106 14.33 -4.79 -9.25
N PRO A 107 13.61 -5.89 -9.06
CA PRO A 107 13.90 -7.11 -9.77
C PRO A 107 13.79 -6.89 -11.27
N ASP A 108 14.63 -7.58 -12.02
CA ASP A 108 14.58 -7.55 -13.48
C ASP A 108 13.15 -7.84 -13.96
N ALA A 109 12.76 -7.14 -15.02
CA ALA A 109 11.46 -7.38 -15.63
C ALA A 109 11.35 -8.84 -16.05
N ILE A 110 10.31 -9.51 -15.59
CA ILE A 110 10.07 -10.91 -15.98
C ILE A 110 9.35 -10.89 -17.32
N ASP A 111 10.00 -11.37 -18.36
CA ASP A 111 9.38 -11.57 -19.65
C ASP A 111 8.40 -12.75 -19.59
N LEU A 112 7.15 -12.43 -19.36
CA LEU A 112 6.07 -13.41 -19.45
C LEU A 112 5.59 -13.53 -20.90
N VAL A 113 5.53 -14.77 -21.40
CA VAL A 113 4.93 -15.04 -22.70
C VAL A 113 3.41 -15.08 -22.52
N TRP A 114 2.72 -14.19 -23.22
CA TRP A 114 1.27 -14.09 -23.19
C TRP A 114 0.67 -14.62 -24.49
N GLU A 115 -0.26 -15.54 -24.35
CA GLU A 115 -0.98 -16.13 -25.46
C GLU A 115 -2.41 -15.56 -25.52
N LYS A 116 -2.75 -14.98 -26.66
CA LYS A 116 -4.13 -14.53 -26.92
C LYS A 116 -5.05 -15.74 -26.95
N GLN A 117 -6.11 -15.68 -26.19
CA GLN A 117 -7.11 -16.74 -26.15
C GLN A 117 -8.17 -16.54 -27.24
N ALA A 118 -8.71 -17.65 -27.72
CA ALA A 118 -9.87 -17.62 -28.63
C ALA A 118 -11.10 -17.22 -27.81
N TYR A 119 -11.30 -15.92 -27.66
CA TYR A 119 -12.44 -15.31 -26.99
C TYR A 119 -13.16 -14.41 -27.99
N GLU A 120 -14.40 -14.75 -28.32
CA GLU A 120 -15.18 -14.04 -29.33
C GLU A 120 -16.18 -13.08 -28.68
N ALA A 121 -15.68 -11.93 -28.25
CA ALA A 121 -16.53 -10.82 -27.83
C ALA A 121 -15.98 -9.53 -28.42
N GLU A 122 -16.88 -8.73 -29.02
CA GLU A 122 -16.52 -7.45 -29.59
C GLU A 122 -15.98 -6.53 -28.48
N GLY A 123 -14.85 -5.92 -28.74
CA GLY A 123 -14.21 -4.98 -27.82
C GLY A 123 -13.47 -5.61 -26.63
N VAL A 124 -13.33 -6.94 -26.56
CA VAL A 124 -12.58 -7.61 -25.47
C VAL A 124 -11.57 -8.59 -26.04
N GLU A 125 -10.34 -8.49 -25.61
CA GLU A 125 -9.28 -9.46 -25.88
C GLU A 125 -8.79 -10.06 -24.56
N VAL A 126 -8.63 -11.38 -24.53
CA VAL A 126 -8.19 -12.12 -23.34
C VAL A 126 -6.84 -12.78 -23.59
N PHE A 127 -5.94 -12.64 -22.64
CA PHE A 127 -4.60 -13.21 -22.69
C PHE A 127 -4.35 -14.10 -21.47
N LYS A 128 -3.61 -15.16 -21.68
CA LYS A 128 -3.18 -16.10 -20.63
C LYS A 128 -1.68 -16.32 -20.68
N THR A 129 -1.05 -16.45 -19.54
CA THR A 129 0.31 -16.97 -19.44
C THR A 129 0.35 -18.23 -18.58
N THR A 130 1.21 -19.16 -18.97
CA THR A 130 1.58 -20.35 -18.19
C THR A 130 3.08 -20.38 -17.96
N SER A 131 3.72 -19.23 -18.05
CA SER A 131 5.17 -19.08 -17.81
C SER A 131 5.55 -19.57 -16.43
N GLN A 132 6.79 -19.98 -16.26
CA GLN A 132 7.32 -20.29 -14.94
C GLN A 132 7.92 -19.04 -14.31
N LEU A 133 7.68 -18.84 -13.03
CA LEU A 133 8.26 -17.82 -12.20
C LEU A 133 9.04 -18.51 -11.08
N ASP A 134 10.35 -18.28 -11.03
CA ASP A 134 11.24 -18.94 -10.06
C ASP A 134 11.11 -20.47 -10.03
N GLY A 135 10.96 -21.11 -11.20
CA GLY A 135 10.75 -22.55 -11.31
C GLY A 135 9.37 -23.05 -10.85
N ARG A 136 8.46 -22.16 -10.54
CA ARG A 136 7.06 -22.48 -10.19
C ARG A 136 6.13 -22.13 -11.33
N ASN A 137 5.13 -22.96 -11.57
CA ASN A 137 4.10 -22.66 -12.54
C ASN A 137 3.34 -21.39 -12.12
N PHE A 138 3.30 -20.42 -13.01
CA PHE A 138 2.56 -19.18 -12.84
C PHE A 138 1.44 -19.14 -13.87
N ASN A 139 0.21 -19.08 -13.42
CA ASN A 139 -0.95 -18.94 -14.27
C ASN A 139 -1.61 -17.59 -14.00
N ALA A 140 -1.65 -16.74 -15.02
CA ALA A 140 -2.33 -15.45 -14.92
C ALA A 140 -3.13 -15.19 -16.20
N TRP A 141 -4.12 -14.33 -16.06
CA TRP A 141 -4.98 -13.87 -17.13
C TRP A 141 -5.09 -12.37 -17.04
N TYR A 142 -5.17 -11.70 -18.19
CA TYR A 142 -5.62 -10.32 -18.27
C TYR A 142 -6.55 -10.16 -19.47
N ALA A 143 -7.40 -9.16 -19.41
CA ALA A 143 -8.27 -8.76 -20.51
C ALA A 143 -7.99 -7.30 -20.87
N ILE A 144 -7.99 -7.02 -22.15
CA ILE A 144 -8.02 -5.66 -22.70
C ILE A 144 -9.44 -5.42 -23.18
N ALA A 145 -10.06 -4.33 -22.73
CA ALA A 145 -11.41 -3.99 -23.11
C ALA A 145 -11.42 -2.56 -23.69
N ASP A 146 -12.09 -2.39 -24.84
CA ASP A 146 -12.26 -1.09 -25.47
C ASP A 146 -13.43 -0.34 -24.81
N PRO A 147 -13.20 0.78 -24.11
CA PRO A 147 -14.25 1.53 -23.45
C PRO A 147 -15.25 2.21 -24.40
N ALA A 148 -14.95 2.25 -25.72
CA ALA A 148 -15.90 2.73 -26.71
C ALA A 148 -16.96 1.70 -27.10
N VAL A 149 -16.72 0.42 -26.76
CA VAL A 149 -17.58 -0.72 -27.14
C VAL A 149 -18.16 -1.42 -25.91
N VAL A 150 -17.45 -1.37 -24.78
CA VAL A 150 -17.77 -2.14 -23.57
C VAL A 150 -18.02 -1.22 -22.39
N ASP A 151 -19.11 -1.47 -21.68
CA ASP A 151 -19.42 -0.79 -20.42
C ASP A 151 -18.68 -1.45 -19.24
N PHE A 152 -18.12 -0.63 -18.37
CA PHE A 152 -17.49 -1.06 -17.12
C PHE A 152 -18.41 -0.79 -15.95
N ARG A 153 -18.69 -1.80 -15.15
CA ARG A 153 -19.54 -1.68 -13.97
C ARG A 153 -18.87 -2.27 -12.74
N VAL A 154 -19.04 -1.63 -11.61
CA VAL A 154 -18.71 -2.20 -10.30
C VAL A 154 -19.94 -2.90 -9.77
N MET A 155 -19.82 -4.19 -9.51
CA MET A 155 -20.90 -4.98 -8.91
C MET A 155 -20.56 -5.29 -7.46
N TYR A 156 -21.54 -5.15 -6.58
CA TYR A 156 -21.42 -5.52 -5.17
C TYR A 156 -22.75 -6.12 -4.70
N PRO A 157 -22.72 -7.02 -3.70
CA PRO A 157 -23.93 -7.63 -3.20
C PRO A 157 -24.84 -6.61 -2.53
N GLU A 158 -26.16 -6.72 -2.71
CA GLU A 158 -27.15 -5.83 -2.11
C GLU A 158 -27.03 -5.69 -0.59
N LYS A 159 -26.51 -6.74 0.06
CA LYS A 159 -26.33 -6.76 1.50
C LYS A 159 -24.84 -6.70 1.83
N VAL A 160 -24.43 -5.66 2.55
CA VAL A 160 -23.06 -5.51 3.07
C VAL A 160 -22.67 -6.75 3.88
N GLY A 161 -21.47 -7.28 3.59
CA GLY A 161 -20.93 -8.48 4.25
C GLY A 161 -21.41 -9.82 3.66
N SER A 162 -22.33 -9.82 2.70
CA SER A 162 -22.65 -11.06 1.97
C SER A 162 -21.54 -11.41 0.99
N LYS A 163 -21.17 -12.70 0.97
CA LYS A 163 -20.19 -13.23 0.03
C LYS A 163 -20.92 -13.89 -1.12
N LYS A 164 -20.56 -13.50 -2.34
CA LYS A 164 -21.12 -14.10 -3.54
C LYS A 164 -19.98 -14.50 -4.47
N ALA A 165 -20.08 -15.70 -5.02
CA ALA A 165 -19.07 -16.17 -5.98
C ALA A 165 -19.09 -15.30 -7.24
N VAL A 166 -17.91 -15.05 -7.81
CA VAL A 166 -17.75 -14.27 -9.06
C VAL A 166 -18.62 -14.85 -10.18
N ALA A 167 -18.65 -16.18 -10.33
CA ALA A 167 -19.49 -16.85 -11.31
C ALA A 167 -20.99 -16.54 -11.16
N SER A 168 -21.50 -16.55 -9.92
CA SER A 168 -22.91 -16.23 -9.67
C SER A 168 -23.25 -14.77 -9.94
N GLN A 169 -22.30 -13.85 -9.75
CA GLN A 169 -22.48 -12.45 -10.13
C GLN A 169 -22.49 -12.27 -11.65
N ALA A 170 -21.65 -13.01 -12.37
CA ALA A 170 -21.65 -13.00 -13.83
C ALA A 170 -22.98 -13.51 -14.40
N GLU A 171 -23.53 -14.59 -13.84
CA GLU A 171 -24.85 -15.13 -14.22
C GLU A 171 -25.98 -14.12 -14.00
N GLU A 172 -25.94 -13.37 -12.90
CA GLU A 172 -26.95 -12.33 -12.63
C GLU A 172 -26.82 -11.11 -13.55
N ALA A 173 -25.62 -10.75 -13.93
CA ALA A 173 -25.40 -9.67 -14.89
C ALA A 173 -25.96 -9.99 -16.28
N GLY A 174 -26.02 -11.27 -16.65
CA GLY A 174 -26.61 -11.78 -17.88
C GLY A 174 -25.79 -11.52 -19.14
N ASP A 175 -25.30 -10.30 -19.29
CA ASP A 175 -24.49 -9.81 -20.42
C ASP A 175 -23.01 -9.56 -20.07
N CYS A 176 -22.55 -10.20 -19.00
CA CYS A 176 -21.19 -10.03 -18.50
C CYS A 176 -20.16 -10.72 -19.40
N LEU A 177 -19.28 -9.95 -20.01
CA LEU A 177 -18.18 -10.44 -20.85
C LEU A 177 -16.97 -10.88 -20.02
N ALA A 178 -16.64 -10.14 -18.97
CA ALA A 178 -15.57 -10.47 -18.03
C ALA A 178 -15.88 -9.94 -16.65
N LEU A 179 -15.51 -10.70 -15.62
CA LEU A 179 -15.67 -10.29 -14.23
C LEU A 179 -14.46 -10.69 -13.42
N ILE A 180 -13.95 -9.75 -12.64
CA ILE A 180 -12.82 -9.98 -11.72
C ILE A 180 -13.20 -9.58 -10.31
N ASN A 181 -12.54 -10.18 -9.33
CA ASN A 181 -12.66 -9.76 -7.95
C ASN A 181 -11.88 -8.46 -7.75
N GLY A 182 -12.58 -7.36 -7.45
CA GLY A 182 -12.02 -6.01 -7.38
C GLY A 182 -11.43 -5.60 -6.04
N ALA A 183 -11.62 -6.38 -4.97
CA ALA A 183 -11.16 -6.01 -3.64
C ALA A 183 -10.70 -7.21 -2.81
N ILE A 184 -9.73 -6.96 -1.94
CA ILE A 184 -9.37 -7.88 -0.86
C ILE A 184 -10.45 -7.75 0.21
N TYR A 185 -11.05 -8.87 0.62
CA TYR A 185 -11.98 -8.84 1.72
C TYR A 185 -11.75 -9.91 2.79
N GLY A 186 -11.99 -9.48 4.03
CA GLY A 186 -12.20 -10.35 5.16
C GLY A 186 -13.70 -10.54 5.42
N ASN A 187 -14.17 -10.23 6.62
CA ASN A 187 -15.61 -10.24 6.93
C ASN A 187 -16.35 -9.02 6.36
N TYR A 188 -15.64 -8.03 5.85
CA TYR A 188 -16.13 -6.81 5.19
C TYR A 188 -15.09 -6.34 4.18
N ASN A 189 -15.52 -5.55 3.21
CA ASN A 189 -14.60 -4.95 2.24
C ASN A 189 -13.67 -3.98 2.94
N ILE A 190 -12.37 -4.08 2.62
CA ILE A 190 -11.35 -3.17 3.13
C ILE A 190 -11.18 -2.06 2.10
N GLY A 191 -11.61 -0.86 2.43
CA GLY A 191 -11.43 0.31 1.59
C GLY A 191 -12.72 1.08 1.29
N VAL A 192 -12.58 2.08 0.44
CA VAL A 192 -13.67 2.90 -0.07
C VAL A 192 -14.11 2.35 -1.43
N ILE A 193 -15.40 2.17 -1.62
CA ILE A 193 -15.98 1.82 -2.91
C ILE A 193 -16.74 3.04 -3.42
N ILE A 194 -16.37 3.50 -4.61
CA ILE A 194 -17.02 4.59 -5.32
C ILE A 194 -17.58 4.01 -6.61
N THR A 195 -18.88 4.19 -6.83
CA THR A 195 -19.59 3.75 -8.03
C THR A 195 -20.34 4.93 -8.61
N GLU A 196 -20.14 5.22 -9.90
CA GLU A 196 -20.80 6.33 -10.60
C GLU A 196 -20.60 7.70 -9.92
N GLY A 197 -19.44 7.88 -9.26
CA GLY A 197 -19.09 9.10 -8.51
C GLY A 197 -19.67 9.17 -7.10
N GLU A 198 -20.47 8.19 -6.70
CA GLU A 198 -21.02 8.10 -5.36
C GLU A 198 -20.25 7.10 -4.47
N MET A 199 -20.01 7.47 -3.23
CA MET A 199 -19.41 6.58 -2.24
C MET A 199 -20.44 5.58 -1.75
N THR A 200 -20.34 4.32 -2.18
CA THR A 200 -21.27 3.26 -1.82
C THR A 200 -20.87 2.50 -0.56
N GLN A 201 -19.58 2.56 -0.22
CA GLN A 201 -19.06 1.99 1.02
C GLN A 201 -17.92 2.84 1.56
N GLN A 202 -17.98 3.16 2.85
CA GLN A 202 -16.89 3.79 3.59
C GLN A 202 -16.23 2.74 4.49
N TRP A 203 -14.90 2.82 4.59
CA TRP A 203 -14.16 2.01 5.53
C TRP A 203 -14.50 2.41 6.97
N HIS A 204 -14.94 1.45 7.74
CA HIS A 204 -15.11 1.58 9.19
C HIS A 204 -14.00 0.76 9.84
N GLY A 205 -12.89 1.44 10.18
CA GLY A 205 -11.79 0.87 10.95
C GLY A 205 -12.04 0.89 12.44
#